data_ac851c9b155188a47706707744ed5ef1
#
_entry.id   ac851c9b155188a47706707744ed5ef1
#
_cell.length_a   1.000
_cell.length_b   1.000
_cell.length_c   1.000
_cell.angle_alpha   90.00
_cell.angle_beta   90.00
_cell.angle_gamma   90.00
#
_symmetry.space_group_name_H-M   'P 1'
#
loop_
_entity.id
_entity.type
_entity.pdbx_description
1 polymer ?
#
loop_
_entity_poly.entity_id
_entity_poly.type
_entity_poly.pdbx_seq_one_letter_code
_entity_poly.pdbx_strand_id
1 'polypeptide(L)'
;VDPARTEQNITLRRENLKQVYHELFDEALAEYNAKKTKTRDKIPDYYRHIEKSKQERLFHEVIFQIGNKDNCGCETPEGEQAAAALKEFAEAFQERNPHLRVFNSVIHMDEATPHIHIDFVPVATEQKRGLAKRVSLKQALAQQGFTGQSKRQTEWNAWVNSEKLVLEQIAQQHSFEVIHGAGGRPHMS
;
A
#
# COMPACT_ATOMS: atom_id res chain seq x y z
N VAL A 1 -2.70 4.16 21.12
CA VAL A 1 -4.05 3.61 20.86
C VAL A 1 -4.90 3.80 22.10
N ASP A 2 -6.04 4.46 21.98
CA ASP A 2 -7.05 4.60 23.04
C ASP A 2 -8.18 3.58 22.80
N PRO A 3 -8.31 2.53 23.65
CA PRO A 3 -9.31 1.49 23.45
C PRO A 3 -10.76 2.02 23.46
N ALA A 4 -11.02 3.13 24.15
CA ALA A 4 -12.35 3.74 24.19
C ALA A 4 -12.76 4.39 22.86
N ARG A 5 -11.80 4.65 21.97
CA ARG A 5 -12.01 5.29 20.66
C ARG A 5 -11.87 4.34 19.49
N THR A 6 -11.56 3.07 19.70
CA THR A 6 -11.36 2.09 18.62
C THR A 6 -12.57 1.98 17.69
N GLU A 7 -13.80 2.21 18.21
CA GLU A 7 -15.03 2.21 17.41
C GLU A 7 -15.12 3.40 16.44
N GLN A 8 -14.29 4.45 16.63
CA GLN A 8 -14.22 5.61 15.74
C GLN A 8 -13.33 5.36 14.51
N ASN A 9 -12.57 4.26 14.49
CA ASN A 9 -11.74 3.89 13.34
C ASN A 9 -12.62 3.62 12.11
N ILE A 10 -12.21 4.16 10.95
CA ILE A 10 -12.96 4.05 9.72
C ILE A 10 -12.35 2.96 8.86
N THR A 11 -13.01 1.81 8.77
CA THR A 11 -12.61 0.72 7.89
C THR A 11 -13.20 0.95 6.49
N LEU A 12 -12.34 1.20 5.50
CA LEU A 12 -12.75 1.37 4.10
C LEU A 12 -12.71 0.05 3.34
N ARG A 13 -11.79 -0.84 3.69
CA ARG A 13 -11.66 -2.18 3.10
C ARG A 13 -11.11 -3.16 4.12
N ARG A 14 -11.62 -4.40 4.10
CA ARG A 14 -11.10 -5.50 4.92
C ARG A 14 -11.42 -6.82 4.24
N GLU A 15 -10.42 -7.47 3.67
CA GLU A 15 -10.54 -8.74 2.96
C GLU A 15 -9.54 -9.77 3.51
N ASN A 16 -9.84 -11.05 3.34
CA ASN A 16 -8.90 -12.10 3.75
C ASN A 16 -7.75 -12.21 2.76
N LEU A 17 -6.51 -12.00 3.21
CA LEU A 17 -5.32 -11.99 2.35
C LEU A 17 -5.13 -13.30 1.57
N LYS A 18 -5.41 -14.48 2.17
CA LYS A 18 -5.27 -15.76 1.48
C LYS A 18 -6.29 -15.90 0.34
N GLN A 19 -7.52 -15.44 0.57
CA GLN A 19 -8.55 -15.44 -0.48
C GLN A 19 -8.14 -14.52 -1.63
N VAL A 20 -7.62 -13.33 -1.33
CA VAL A 20 -7.08 -12.40 -2.33
C VAL A 20 -5.95 -13.04 -3.14
N TYR A 21 -5.09 -13.85 -2.53
CA TYR A 21 -4.06 -14.60 -3.25
C TYR A 21 -4.64 -15.63 -4.22
N HIS A 22 -5.67 -16.36 -3.81
CA HIS A 22 -6.36 -17.31 -4.69
C HIS A 22 -6.99 -16.60 -5.89
N GLU A 23 -7.70 -15.50 -5.64
CA GLU A 23 -8.32 -14.69 -6.71
C GLU A 23 -7.28 -14.13 -7.70
N LEU A 24 -6.11 -13.72 -7.21
CA LEU A 24 -5.09 -13.11 -8.04
C LEU A 24 -4.25 -14.11 -8.82
N PHE A 25 -3.91 -15.25 -8.24
CA PHE A 25 -2.77 -16.05 -8.71
C PHE A 25 -3.10 -17.50 -9.09
N ASP A 26 -4.26 -18.06 -8.74
CA ASP A 26 -4.56 -19.49 -8.98
C ASP A 26 -4.51 -19.85 -10.47
N GLU A 27 -5.01 -19.00 -11.35
CA GLU A 27 -4.95 -19.21 -12.79
C GLU A 27 -3.49 -19.27 -13.29
N ALA A 28 -2.68 -18.26 -12.96
CA ALA A 28 -1.28 -18.21 -13.36
C ALA A 28 -0.45 -19.35 -12.73
N LEU A 29 -0.83 -19.78 -11.53
CA LEU A 29 -0.22 -20.92 -10.84
C LEU A 29 -0.55 -22.24 -11.57
N ALA A 30 -1.79 -22.44 -11.97
CA ALA A 30 -2.23 -23.62 -12.73
C ALA A 30 -1.49 -23.71 -14.07
N GLU A 31 -1.40 -22.61 -14.80
CA GLU A 31 -0.65 -22.54 -16.07
C GLU A 31 0.86 -22.83 -15.88
N TYR A 32 1.44 -22.27 -14.83
CA TYR A 32 2.85 -22.53 -14.50
C TYR A 32 3.08 -24.01 -14.19
N ASN A 33 2.24 -24.60 -13.35
CA ASN A 33 2.34 -26.00 -12.96
C ASN A 33 2.08 -26.98 -14.08
N ALA A 34 1.20 -26.64 -15.04
CA ALA A 34 0.93 -27.47 -16.23
C ALA A 34 2.16 -27.64 -17.12
N LYS A 35 3.07 -26.68 -17.13
CA LYS A 35 4.33 -26.72 -17.90
C LYS A 35 5.44 -27.52 -17.20
N LYS A 36 5.20 -28.03 -15.96
CA LYS A 36 6.21 -28.76 -15.17
C LYS A 36 5.97 -30.27 -15.27
N THR A 37 6.99 -30.99 -15.69
CA THR A 37 6.96 -32.45 -15.78
C THR A 37 7.21 -33.15 -14.44
N LYS A 38 8.04 -32.53 -13.58
CA LYS A 38 8.39 -33.11 -12.28
C LYS A 38 7.59 -32.47 -11.16
N THR A 39 7.03 -33.27 -10.26
CA THR A 39 6.25 -32.77 -9.10
C THR A 39 7.03 -31.82 -8.22
N ARG A 40 8.34 -32.07 -8.02
CA ARG A 40 9.21 -31.19 -7.22
C ARG A 40 9.38 -29.78 -7.76
N ASP A 41 9.10 -29.56 -9.06
CA ASP A 41 9.23 -28.26 -9.74
C ASP A 41 7.92 -27.48 -9.74
N LYS A 42 6.83 -28.10 -9.26
CA LYS A 42 5.52 -27.48 -9.10
C LYS A 42 5.42 -26.73 -7.80
N ILE A 43 4.65 -25.65 -7.80
CA ILE A 43 4.30 -24.87 -6.61
C ILE A 43 2.89 -25.30 -6.18
N PRO A 44 2.71 -25.98 -5.04
CA PRO A 44 1.40 -26.44 -4.61
C PRO A 44 0.48 -25.33 -4.09
N ASP A 45 1.06 -24.30 -3.47
CA ASP A 45 0.35 -23.17 -2.86
C ASP A 45 1.21 -21.92 -3.00
N TYR A 46 0.71 -20.91 -3.73
CA TYR A 46 1.48 -19.72 -4.03
C TYR A 46 1.59 -18.78 -2.81
N TYR A 47 0.55 -18.71 -1.96
CA TYR A 47 0.63 -17.96 -0.71
C TYR A 47 1.77 -18.48 0.17
N ARG A 48 1.81 -19.79 0.39
CA ARG A 48 2.87 -20.44 1.16
C ARG A 48 4.25 -20.33 0.51
N HIS A 49 4.29 -20.29 -0.81
CA HIS A 49 5.53 -20.07 -1.56
C HIS A 49 6.10 -18.67 -1.28
N ILE A 50 5.26 -17.63 -1.32
CA ILE A 50 5.68 -16.26 -1.00
C ILE A 50 5.98 -16.08 0.49
N GLU A 51 5.17 -16.65 1.39
CA GLU A 51 5.41 -16.62 2.85
C GLU A 51 6.83 -17.09 3.23
N LYS A 52 7.35 -18.07 2.50
CA LYS A 52 8.71 -18.63 2.70
C LYS A 52 9.79 -17.91 1.87
N SER A 53 9.42 -16.97 1.04
CA SER A 53 10.37 -16.24 0.18
C SER A 53 11.24 -15.30 1.02
N LYS A 54 12.51 -15.18 0.62
CA LYS A 54 13.44 -14.18 1.16
C LYS A 54 13.50 -12.92 0.31
N GLN A 55 12.88 -12.92 -0.87
CA GLN A 55 12.95 -11.83 -1.85
C GLN A 55 11.65 -11.02 -1.91
N GLU A 56 10.51 -11.69 -1.77
CA GLU A 56 9.20 -11.06 -1.85
C GLU A 56 8.47 -11.18 -0.50
N ARG A 57 7.58 -10.23 -0.23
CA ARG A 57 6.70 -10.23 0.94
C ARG A 57 5.28 -10.53 0.50
N LEU A 58 4.47 -11.10 1.42
CA LEU A 58 3.06 -11.36 1.13
C LEU A 58 2.29 -10.09 0.76
N PHE A 59 2.59 -8.99 1.40
CA PHE A 59 1.98 -7.69 1.14
C PHE A 59 2.93 -6.56 1.58
N HIS A 60 2.58 -5.36 1.22
CA HIS A 60 3.22 -4.13 1.68
C HIS A 60 2.17 -3.21 2.29
N GLU A 61 2.62 -2.44 3.26
CA GLU A 61 1.83 -1.39 3.92
C GLU A 61 2.41 -0.02 3.59
N VAL A 62 1.54 0.96 3.45
CA VAL A 62 1.91 2.37 3.42
C VAL A 62 1.01 3.14 4.37
N ILE A 63 1.59 4.10 5.08
CA ILE A 63 0.89 4.94 6.04
C ILE A 63 0.95 6.39 5.55
N PHE A 64 -0.20 7.05 5.51
CA PHE A 64 -0.29 8.48 5.22
C PHE A 64 -0.98 9.21 6.37
N GLN A 65 -0.49 10.42 6.67
CA GLN A 65 -0.98 11.28 7.72
C GLN A 65 -1.01 12.73 7.24
N ILE A 66 -2.00 13.50 7.69
CA ILE A 66 -2.08 14.95 7.50
C ILE A 66 -1.88 15.61 8.87
N GLY A 67 -0.94 16.56 8.94
CA GLY A 67 -0.65 17.27 10.17
C GLY A 67 0.04 16.41 11.25
N ASN A 68 -0.08 16.87 12.48
CA ASN A 68 0.45 16.22 13.67
C ASN A 68 -0.48 16.44 14.88
N LYS A 69 -0.13 15.91 16.06
CA LYS A 69 -0.95 15.98 17.27
C LYS A 69 -1.25 17.43 17.75
N ASP A 70 -0.43 18.40 17.37
CA ASP A 70 -0.55 19.79 17.86
C ASP A 70 -1.49 20.62 16.95
N ASN A 71 -1.71 20.19 15.71
CA ASN A 71 -2.55 20.89 14.73
C ASN A 71 -3.64 20.07 14.07
N CYS A 72 -3.69 18.75 14.31
CA CYS A 72 -4.65 17.81 13.69
C CYS A 72 -4.96 16.64 14.63
N GLY A 73 -5.25 16.92 15.91
CA GLY A 73 -5.62 15.86 16.87
C GLY A 73 -6.95 15.19 16.49
N CYS A 74 -7.08 13.89 16.72
CA CYS A 74 -8.29 13.12 16.36
C CYS A 74 -9.60 13.67 16.95
N GLU A 75 -9.52 14.39 18.08
CA GLU A 75 -10.68 14.96 18.77
C GLU A 75 -10.96 16.42 18.40
N THR A 76 -10.30 16.93 17.35
CA THR A 76 -10.47 18.31 16.89
C THR A 76 -11.19 18.37 15.55
N PRO A 77 -11.86 19.50 15.21
CA PRO A 77 -12.45 19.71 13.89
C PRO A 77 -11.43 19.52 12.75
N GLU A 78 -10.18 19.91 12.97
CA GLU A 78 -9.08 19.73 12.01
C GLU A 78 -8.74 18.25 11.84
N GLY A 79 -8.82 17.44 12.91
CA GLY A 79 -8.66 15.99 12.84
C GLY A 79 -9.78 15.31 12.05
N GLU A 80 -11.03 15.71 12.25
CA GLU A 80 -12.15 15.20 11.45
C GLU A 80 -12.00 15.56 9.96
N GLN A 81 -11.55 16.79 9.67
CA GLN A 81 -11.27 17.24 8.32
C GLN A 81 -10.10 16.47 7.68
N ALA A 82 -9.04 16.18 8.44
CA ALA A 82 -7.94 15.35 7.99
C ALA A 82 -8.39 13.91 7.69
N ALA A 83 -9.25 13.33 8.52
CA ALA A 83 -9.84 12.02 8.28
C ALA A 83 -10.69 11.99 6.99
N ALA A 84 -11.46 13.05 6.72
CA ALA A 84 -12.23 13.18 5.48
C ALA A 84 -11.31 13.26 4.24
N ALA A 85 -10.22 14.02 4.30
CA ALA A 85 -9.23 14.10 3.23
C ALA A 85 -8.50 12.75 3.00
N LEU A 86 -8.14 12.05 4.07
CA LEU A 86 -7.53 10.71 3.99
C LEU A 86 -8.51 9.68 3.40
N LYS A 87 -9.80 9.79 3.71
CA LYS A 87 -10.84 8.93 3.13
C LYS A 87 -10.94 9.15 1.62
N GLU A 88 -11.04 10.40 1.16
CA GLU A 88 -11.08 10.75 -0.27
C GLU A 88 -9.83 10.23 -1.00
N PHE A 89 -8.65 10.42 -0.42
CA PHE A 89 -7.40 9.91 -0.95
C PHE A 89 -7.43 8.38 -1.14
N ALA A 90 -7.96 7.64 -0.15
CA ALA A 90 -8.00 6.19 -0.17
C ALA A 90 -9.05 5.62 -1.13
N GLU A 91 -10.20 6.27 -1.28
CA GLU A 91 -11.27 5.83 -2.19
C GLU A 91 -10.79 5.77 -3.64
N ALA A 92 -9.95 6.73 -4.06
CA ALA A 92 -9.37 6.75 -5.40
C ALA A 92 -8.01 6.00 -5.51
N PHE A 93 -7.50 5.43 -4.41
CA PHE A 93 -6.16 4.82 -4.38
C PHE A 93 -6.04 3.61 -5.32
N GLN A 94 -7.02 2.71 -5.32
CA GLN A 94 -6.98 1.50 -6.16
C GLN A 94 -7.01 1.82 -7.65
N GLU A 95 -7.74 2.86 -8.06
CA GLU A 95 -7.80 3.31 -9.46
C GLU A 95 -6.47 3.88 -9.92
N ARG A 96 -5.83 4.71 -9.08
CA ARG A 96 -4.49 5.24 -9.36
C ARG A 96 -3.40 4.17 -9.36
N ASN A 97 -3.64 3.07 -8.64
CA ASN A 97 -2.65 2.01 -8.42
C ASN A 97 -3.16 0.64 -8.88
N PRO A 98 -3.37 0.41 -10.19
CA PRO A 98 -3.98 -0.82 -10.71
C PRO A 98 -3.15 -2.08 -10.45
N HIS A 99 -1.84 -1.94 -10.25
CA HIS A 99 -0.93 -3.05 -9.95
C HIS A 99 -0.68 -3.27 -8.44
N LEU A 100 -1.32 -2.47 -7.57
CA LEU A 100 -1.28 -2.61 -6.12
C LEU A 100 -2.66 -2.99 -5.61
N ARG A 101 -2.96 -4.30 -5.49
CA ARG A 101 -4.28 -4.79 -5.06
C ARG A 101 -4.48 -4.54 -3.57
N VAL A 102 -5.22 -3.51 -3.23
CA VAL A 102 -5.57 -3.18 -1.84
C VAL A 102 -6.52 -4.23 -1.28
N PHE A 103 -6.22 -4.77 -0.09
CA PHE A 103 -7.08 -5.72 0.61
C PHE A 103 -7.46 -5.25 2.02
N ASN A 104 -6.74 -4.29 2.57
CA ASN A 104 -7.08 -3.68 3.85
C ASN A 104 -6.78 -2.17 3.80
N SER A 105 -7.70 -1.37 4.32
CA SER A 105 -7.53 0.09 4.42
C SER A 105 -8.34 0.61 5.60
N VAL A 106 -7.66 1.22 6.57
CA VAL A 106 -8.25 1.69 7.82
C VAL A 106 -7.69 3.06 8.18
N ILE A 107 -8.56 4.01 8.50
CA ILE A 107 -8.18 5.28 9.12
C ILE A 107 -8.29 5.12 10.63
N HIS A 108 -7.19 5.34 11.33
CA HIS A 108 -7.13 5.30 12.77
C HIS A 108 -7.48 6.66 13.37
N MET A 109 -8.53 6.65 14.21
CA MET A 109 -9.02 7.79 14.99
C MET A 109 -8.78 7.59 16.49
N ASP A 110 -8.26 6.43 16.87
CA ASP A 110 -7.99 6.02 18.26
C ASP A 110 -6.53 6.31 18.70
N GLU A 111 -5.80 7.09 17.92
CA GLU A 111 -4.46 7.57 18.24
C GLU A 111 -4.42 9.11 18.31
N ALA A 112 -3.22 9.69 18.41
CA ALA A 112 -3.08 11.13 18.60
C ALA A 112 -3.48 11.96 17.37
N THR A 113 -3.27 11.43 16.18
CA THR A 113 -3.49 12.10 14.89
C THR A 113 -4.11 11.13 13.89
N PRO A 114 -5.11 11.53 13.11
CA PRO A 114 -5.66 10.68 12.06
C PRO A 114 -4.60 10.26 11.06
N HIS A 115 -4.52 8.98 10.79
CA HIS A 115 -3.66 8.41 9.77
C HIS A 115 -4.29 7.20 9.15
N ILE A 116 -3.96 6.93 7.90
CA ILE A 116 -4.49 5.80 7.16
C ILE A 116 -3.42 4.75 6.92
N HIS A 117 -3.75 3.50 7.20
CA HIS A 117 -3.00 2.32 6.77
C HIS A 117 -3.63 1.75 5.51
N ILE A 118 -2.82 1.52 4.49
CA ILE A 118 -3.24 0.87 3.25
C ILE A 118 -2.33 -0.33 3.01
N ASP A 119 -2.92 -1.53 3.09
CA ASP A 119 -2.23 -2.79 2.82
C ASP A 119 -2.57 -3.30 1.43
N PHE A 120 -1.55 -3.68 0.65
CA PHE A 120 -1.74 -4.13 -0.72
C PHE A 120 -0.79 -5.25 -1.12
N VAL A 121 -1.26 -6.08 -2.05
CA VAL A 121 -0.46 -7.08 -2.75
C VAL A 121 0.05 -6.47 -4.06
N PRO A 122 1.37 -6.38 -4.28
CA PRO A 122 1.90 -5.88 -5.56
C PRO A 122 1.82 -6.99 -6.62
N VAL A 123 1.14 -6.70 -7.73
CA VAL A 123 0.84 -7.65 -8.80
C VAL A 123 1.56 -7.25 -10.09
N ALA A 124 2.57 -8.02 -10.44
CA ALA A 124 3.23 -7.90 -11.74
C ALA A 124 2.60 -8.89 -12.74
N THR A 125 2.28 -8.43 -13.93
CA THR A 125 1.68 -9.21 -15.03
C THR A 125 2.67 -9.42 -16.16
N GLU A 126 2.35 -10.30 -17.11
CA GLU A 126 3.13 -10.56 -18.34
C GLU A 126 4.61 -10.93 -18.10
N GLN A 127 4.87 -11.63 -16.99
CA GLN A 127 6.21 -12.01 -16.63
C GLN A 127 6.73 -13.19 -17.47
N LYS A 128 7.91 -13.04 -18.09
CA LYS A 128 8.52 -14.08 -18.93
C LYS A 128 9.12 -15.26 -18.15
N ARG A 129 9.47 -15.06 -16.87
CA ARG A 129 10.06 -16.07 -16.00
C ARG A 129 9.20 -16.29 -14.76
N GLY A 130 9.01 -17.54 -14.35
CA GLY A 130 8.14 -17.90 -13.23
C GLY A 130 6.66 -17.89 -13.64
N LEU A 131 5.78 -17.49 -12.74
CA LEU A 131 4.37 -17.25 -13.03
C LEU A 131 4.24 -16.00 -13.93
N ALA A 132 3.34 -16.06 -14.91
CA ALA A 132 3.05 -14.91 -15.78
C ALA A 132 2.46 -13.72 -14.99
N LYS A 133 1.69 -14.02 -13.95
CA LYS A 133 1.18 -13.07 -12.97
C LYS A 133 1.72 -13.47 -11.60
N ARG A 134 2.46 -12.57 -10.95
CA ARG A 134 3.16 -12.88 -9.70
C ARG A 134 3.30 -11.67 -8.77
N VAL A 135 3.64 -11.94 -7.51
CA VAL A 135 4.04 -10.90 -6.57
C VAL A 135 5.41 -10.34 -6.97
N SER A 136 5.49 -9.04 -7.18
CA SER A 136 6.75 -8.31 -7.28
C SER A 136 6.50 -6.80 -7.16
N LEU A 137 6.95 -6.18 -6.08
CA LEU A 137 6.78 -4.73 -5.87
C LEU A 137 7.48 -3.92 -6.96
N LYS A 138 8.73 -4.26 -7.26
CA LYS A 138 9.53 -3.55 -8.27
C LYS A 138 8.86 -3.58 -9.64
N GLN A 139 8.39 -4.75 -10.09
CA GLN A 139 7.78 -4.89 -11.41
C GLN A 139 6.38 -4.25 -11.46
N ALA A 140 5.60 -4.38 -10.39
CA ALA A 140 4.29 -3.75 -10.28
C ALA A 140 4.39 -2.23 -10.41
N LEU A 141 5.33 -1.61 -9.70
CA LEU A 141 5.56 -0.17 -9.79
C LEU A 141 6.13 0.25 -11.15
N ALA A 142 7.04 -0.54 -11.72
CA ALA A 142 7.56 -0.27 -13.08
C ALA A 142 6.45 -0.31 -14.13
N GLN A 143 5.48 -1.23 -14.01
CA GLN A 143 4.31 -1.31 -14.91
C GLN A 143 3.34 -0.12 -14.75
N GLN A 144 3.39 0.56 -13.62
CA GLN A 144 2.69 1.84 -13.39
C GLN A 144 3.50 3.06 -13.84
N GLY A 145 4.70 2.86 -14.44
CA GLY A 145 5.55 3.94 -14.95
C GLY A 145 6.60 4.46 -13.96
N PHE A 146 6.71 3.87 -12.76
CA PHE A 146 7.71 4.26 -11.77
C PHE A 146 9.00 3.48 -11.98
N THR A 147 10.06 4.16 -12.42
CA THR A 147 11.37 3.56 -12.68
C THR A 147 12.41 4.09 -11.70
N GLY A 148 13.21 3.19 -11.14
CA GLY A 148 14.34 3.56 -10.28
C GLY A 148 15.51 4.07 -11.12
N GLN A 149 16.11 5.18 -10.69
CA GLN A 149 17.28 5.78 -11.34
C GLN A 149 18.59 5.41 -10.62
N SER A 150 18.51 5.06 -9.34
CA SER A 150 19.68 4.74 -8.51
C SER A 150 19.27 3.92 -7.28
N LYS A 151 20.25 3.48 -6.46
CA LYS A 151 19.98 2.82 -5.17
C LYS A 151 19.22 3.71 -4.17
N ARG A 152 19.29 5.05 -4.33
CA ARG A 152 18.60 6.03 -3.47
C ARG A 152 17.30 6.53 -4.10
N GLN A 153 17.13 6.39 -5.40
CA GLN A 153 15.93 6.77 -6.16
C GLN A 153 15.34 5.51 -6.78
N THR A 154 14.67 4.75 -5.93
CA THR A 154 14.02 3.47 -6.30
C THR A 154 12.64 3.73 -6.89
N GLU A 155 12.06 2.72 -7.52
CA GLU A 155 10.66 2.70 -7.96
C GLU A 155 9.72 3.06 -6.81
N TRP A 156 9.99 2.52 -5.61
CA TRP A 156 9.24 2.81 -4.39
C TRP A 156 9.27 4.30 -4.03
N ASN A 157 10.46 4.91 -4.01
CA ASN A 157 10.57 6.33 -3.65
C ASN A 157 9.86 7.24 -4.67
N ALA A 158 9.96 6.91 -5.97
CA ALA A 158 9.27 7.65 -7.02
C ALA A 158 7.74 7.56 -6.84
N TRP A 159 7.22 6.36 -6.59
CA TRP A 159 5.82 6.13 -6.35
C TRP A 159 5.31 6.83 -5.07
N VAL A 160 6.00 6.67 -3.93
CA VAL A 160 5.62 7.33 -2.67
C VAL A 160 5.58 8.84 -2.84
N ASN A 161 6.53 9.43 -3.55
CA ASN A 161 6.52 10.87 -3.82
C ASN A 161 5.33 11.29 -4.68
N SER A 162 4.94 10.49 -5.67
CA SER A 162 3.74 10.72 -6.47
C SER A 162 2.47 10.68 -5.62
N GLU A 163 2.31 9.67 -4.75
CA GLU A 163 1.14 9.58 -3.86
C GLU A 163 1.11 10.72 -2.82
N LYS A 164 2.26 11.18 -2.33
CA LYS A 164 2.33 12.36 -1.47
C LYS A 164 1.82 13.63 -2.17
N LEU A 165 2.18 13.84 -3.43
CA LEU A 165 1.67 15.00 -4.20
C LEU A 165 0.15 14.94 -4.38
N VAL A 166 -0.42 13.75 -4.60
CA VAL A 166 -1.88 13.59 -4.66
C VAL A 166 -2.52 13.93 -3.31
N LEU A 167 -1.95 13.42 -2.21
CA LEU A 167 -2.46 13.72 -0.87
C LEU A 167 -2.34 15.22 -0.54
N GLU A 168 -1.26 15.88 -0.94
CA GLU A 168 -1.08 17.33 -0.76
C GLU A 168 -2.17 18.12 -1.49
N GLN A 169 -2.51 17.74 -2.72
CA GLN A 169 -3.59 18.37 -3.49
C GLN A 169 -4.95 18.21 -2.80
N ILE A 170 -5.26 17.00 -2.32
CA ILE A 170 -6.50 16.73 -1.57
C ILE A 170 -6.52 17.52 -0.26
N ALA A 171 -5.41 17.54 0.49
CA ALA A 171 -5.30 18.31 1.72
C ALA A 171 -5.55 19.81 1.49
N GLN A 172 -5.02 20.39 0.41
CA GLN A 172 -5.30 21.79 0.02
C GLN A 172 -6.78 22.03 -0.29
N GLN A 173 -7.46 21.09 -0.96
CA GLN A 173 -8.90 21.18 -1.22
C GLN A 173 -9.72 21.14 0.09
N HIS A 174 -9.21 20.45 1.10
CA HIS A 174 -9.74 20.43 2.46
C HIS A 174 -9.20 21.58 3.33
N SER A 175 -8.71 22.66 2.72
CA SER A 175 -8.23 23.88 3.40
C SER A 175 -7.01 23.72 4.32
N PHE A 176 -6.22 22.66 4.15
CA PHE A 176 -4.94 22.54 4.82
C PHE A 176 -3.85 23.33 4.09
N GLU A 177 -3.04 24.06 4.86
CA GLU A 177 -1.82 24.66 4.34
C GLU A 177 -0.71 23.58 4.29
N VAL A 178 -0.12 23.36 3.11
CA VAL A 178 0.97 22.41 2.93
C VAL A 178 2.29 23.13 3.18
N ILE A 179 2.97 22.77 4.26
CA ILE A 179 4.28 23.31 4.61
C ILE A 179 5.37 22.34 4.14
N HIS A 180 6.10 22.71 3.09
CA HIS A 180 7.30 21.99 2.70
C HIS A 180 8.45 22.36 3.64
N GLY A 181 8.66 21.57 4.71
CA GLY A 181 9.82 21.72 5.58
C GLY A 181 11.12 21.49 4.78
N ALA A 182 12.12 22.32 4.99
CA ALA A 182 13.47 22.08 4.51
C ALA A 182 13.94 20.72 5.06
N GLY A 183 14.03 19.73 4.16
CA GLY A 183 14.09 18.33 4.44
C GLY A 183 15.13 17.88 5.44
N GLY A 184 14.83 16.83 6.14
CA GLY A 184 15.78 16.00 6.85
C GLY A 184 15.75 16.20 8.35
N ARG A 185 14.95 15.36 9.03
CA ARG A 185 15.33 15.02 10.42
C ARG A 185 16.72 14.38 10.35
N PRO A 186 17.71 14.87 11.12
CA PRO A 186 18.97 14.17 11.25
C PRO A 186 18.68 12.78 11.83
N HIS A 187 19.24 11.75 11.21
CA HIS A 187 19.29 10.41 11.78
C HIS A 187 19.98 10.55 13.14
N MET A 188 19.26 10.33 14.23
CA MET A 188 19.89 10.05 15.51
C MET A 188 20.43 8.63 15.44
N SER A 189 21.75 8.55 15.43
CA SER A 189 22.54 7.34 15.61
C SER A 189 22.33 6.72 16.98
#